data_67458a26419b856b48b7cd06a188a85f
#
_entry.id   67458a26419b856b48b7cd06a188a85f
#
_cell.length_a   1.000
_cell.length_b   1.000
_cell.length_c   1.000
_cell.angle_alpha   90.00
_cell.angle_beta   90.00
_cell.angle_gamma   90.00
#
_symmetry.space_group_name_H-M   'P 1'
#
loop_
_entity.id
_entity.type
_entity.pdbx_description
1 polymer ?
#
loop_
_entity_poly.entity_id
_entity_poly.type
_entity_poly.pdbx_seq_one_letter_code
_entity_poly.pdbx_strand_id
1 'polypeptide(L)'
;HASSPQERLCVRYRGKAFLLDDKTPVLTIGRDLSNKLVVDDRKASRQHARVERRGDGYYLVDTSTNGTFIVLSGRQEVMIRRHELQLDGKGRISFGNSGNDPLVDIAEFECL
;
A
#
# COMPACT_ATOMS: atom_id res chain seq x y z
N HIS A 1 -27.80 5.63 2.40
CA HIS A 1 -26.75 6.33 2.04
C HIS A 1 -25.76 5.55 1.21
N ALA A 2 -25.68 6.03 0.09
CA ALA A 2 -25.17 5.27 -1.00
C ALA A 2 -23.78 4.79 -0.75
N SER A 3 -22.97 5.56 -0.14
CA SER A 3 -21.61 5.14 0.13
C SER A 3 -21.17 5.72 1.45
N SER A 4 -20.86 4.85 2.36
CA SER A 4 -20.18 5.26 3.56
C SER A 4 -18.76 5.63 3.21
N PRO A 5 -18.19 6.63 3.87
CA PRO A 5 -16.79 6.90 3.75
C PRO A 5 -15.99 5.66 4.12
N GLN A 6 -14.83 5.48 3.53
CA GLN A 6 -13.91 4.42 3.92
C GLN A 6 -13.33 4.81 5.27
N GLU A 7 -13.87 4.27 6.35
CA GLU A 7 -13.46 4.70 7.68
C GLU A 7 -12.13 4.11 8.12
N ARG A 8 -11.85 2.87 7.70
CA ARG A 8 -10.63 2.18 8.09
C ARG A 8 -10.05 1.44 6.92
N LEU A 9 -8.73 1.29 6.94
CA LEU A 9 -8.00 0.48 5.99
C LEU A 9 -7.10 -0.47 6.75
N CYS A 10 -7.13 -1.74 6.38
CA CYS A 10 -6.23 -2.74 6.93
C CYS A 10 -5.22 -3.14 5.87
N VAL A 11 -3.95 -3.11 6.22
CA VAL A 11 -2.86 -3.60 5.37
C VAL A 11 -2.18 -4.75 6.09
N ARG A 12 -2.04 -5.88 5.43
CA ARG A 12 -1.37 -7.05 5.99
C ARG A 12 -0.11 -7.35 5.21
N TYR A 13 0.97 -7.58 5.93
CA TYR A 13 2.26 -7.87 5.33
C TYR A 13 3.04 -8.82 6.24
N ARG A 14 3.42 -9.98 5.71
CA ARG A 14 4.23 -10.99 6.41
C ARG A 14 3.68 -11.31 7.80
N GLY A 15 2.38 -11.53 7.87
CA GLY A 15 1.72 -11.90 9.12
C GLY A 15 1.41 -10.76 10.07
N LYS A 16 1.74 -9.54 9.70
CA LYS A 16 1.43 -8.35 10.50
C LYS A 16 0.29 -7.57 9.88
N ALA A 17 -0.58 -7.03 10.70
CA ALA A 17 -1.68 -6.18 10.26
C ALA A 17 -1.44 -4.74 10.73
N PHE A 18 -1.69 -3.81 9.82
CA PHE A 18 -1.57 -2.37 10.08
C PHE A 18 -2.92 -1.75 9.81
N LEU A 19 -3.47 -1.10 10.81
CA LEU A 19 -4.79 -0.49 10.70
C LEU A 19 -4.66 1.03 10.62
N LEU A 20 -5.25 1.61 9.58
CA LEU A 20 -5.33 3.05 9.43
C LEU A 20 -6.76 3.51 9.69
N ASP A 21 -6.89 4.67 10.31
CA ASP A 21 -8.17 5.32 10.55
C ASP A 21 -7.92 6.83 10.68
N ASP A 22 -8.92 7.57 11.16
CA ASP A 22 -8.79 9.02 11.32
C ASP A 22 -7.77 9.40 12.40
N LYS A 23 -7.47 8.51 13.33
CA LYS A 23 -6.48 8.75 14.39
C LYS A 23 -5.09 8.28 14.00
N THR A 24 -5.01 7.32 13.09
CA THR A 24 -3.74 6.81 12.57
C THR A 24 -3.81 6.89 11.05
N PRO A 25 -3.68 8.10 10.50
CA PRO A 25 -4.02 8.32 9.10
C PRO A 25 -2.91 8.02 8.10
N VAL A 26 -1.71 7.68 8.56
CA VAL A 26 -0.56 7.47 7.67
C VAL A 26 0.16 6.20 8.03
N LEU A 27 0.50 5.42 7.00
CA LEU A 27 1.35 4.25 7.10
C LEU A 27 2.56 4.47 6.21
N THR A 28 3.75 4.57 6.81
CA THR A 28 5.00 4.70 6.05
C THR A 28 5.53 3.33 5.70
N ILE A 29 6.07 3.20 4.48
CA ILE A 29 6.48 1.92 3.90
C ILE A 29 7.84 2.07 3.26
N GLY A 30 8.74 1.15 3.56
CA GLY A 30 10.04 1.17 2.93
C GLY A 30 11.03 0.22 3.58
N ARG A 31 12.22 0.16 3.01
CA ARG A 31 13.28 -0.72 3.48
C ARG A 31 13.93 -0.23 4.77
N ASP A 32 13.88 1.08 5.00
CA ASP A 32 14.46 1.66 6.20
C ASP A 32 13.64 1.29 7.43
N LEU A 33 14.33 1.00 8.53
CA LEU A 33 13.68 0.53 9.76
C LEU A 33 12.83 1.60 10.43
N SER A 34 12.96 2.86 10.03
CA SER A 34 12.10 3.94 10.54
C SER A 34 10.66 3.86 10.04
N ASN A 35 10.42 3.07 9.00
CA ASN A 35 9.06 2.90 8.48
C ASN A 35 8.23 2.01 9.37
N LYS A 36 6.93 2.24 9.42
CA LYS A 36 6.03 1.35 10.16
C LYS A 36 5.92 -0.01 9.49
N LEU A 37 5.79 -0.04 8.17
CA LEU A 37 5.82 -1.28 7.40
C LEU A 37 7.20 -1.37 6.76
N VAL A 38 8.03 -2.24 7.29
CA VAL A 38 9.39 -2.44 6.79
C VAL A 38 9.36 -3.51 5.71
N VAL A 39 9.78 -3.16 4.52
CA VAL A 39 9.83 -4.07 3.37
C VAL A 39 11.25 -4.59 3.24
N ASP A 40 11.41 -5.89 3.42
CA ASP A 40 12.72 -6.54 3.33
C ASP A 40 12.97 -7.03 1.91
N ASP A 41 13.07 -6.09 0.98
CA ASP A 41 13.33 -6.38 -0.43
C ASP A 41 14.34 -5.37 -0.94
N ARG A 42 15.38 -5.86 -1.59
CA ARG A 42 16.48 -5.03 -2.09
C ARG A 42 16.04 -4.02 -3.14
N LYS A 43 14.95 -4.30 -3.86
CA LYS A 43 14.40 -3.42 -4.86
C LYS A 43 13.47 -2.36 -4.29
N ALA A 44 13.09 -2.49 -3.02
CA ALA A 44 12.33 -1.45 -2.37
C ALA A 44 13.26 -0.31 -1.99
N SER A 45 12.76 0.90 -2.10
CA SER A 45 13.48 2.10 -1.65
C SER A 45 13.41 2.20 -0.13
N ARG A 46 14.35 2.93 0.47
CA ARG A 46 14.35 3.15 1.91
C ARG A 46 13.05 3.81 2.35
N GLN A 47 12.65 4.87 1.65
CA GLN A 47 11.34 5.51 1.82
C GLN A 47 10.58 5.23 0.52
N HIS A 48 9.86 4.11 0.49
CA HIS A 48 9.30 3.62 -0.75
C HIS A 48 7.96 4.24 -1.09
N ALA A 49 7.07 4.25 -0.09
CA ALA A 49 5.71 4.74 -0.30
C ALA A 49 5.08 5.07 1.04
N ARG A 50 3.91 5.66 0.99
CA ARG A 50 3.07 5.81 2.17
C ARG A 50 1.62 5.65 1.76
N VAL A 51 0.82 5.17 2.68
CA VAL A 51 -0.63 5.22 2.52
C VAL A 51 -1.13 6.31 3.45
N GLU A 52 -1.97 7.18 2.93
CA GLU A 52 -2.50 8.27 3.74
C GLU A 52 -3.99 8.44 3.53
N ARG A 53 -4.66 8.80 4.61
CA ARG A 53 -6.08 9.15 4.56
C ARG A 53 -6.22 10.60 4.11
N ARG A 54 -7.11 10.83 3.13
CA ARG A 54 -7.49 12.17 2.68
C ARG A 54 -8.99 12.21 2.58
N GLY A 55 -9.60 13.06 3.40
CA GLY A 55 -11.05 13.11 3.43
C GLY A 55 -11.62 11.75 3.84
N ASP A 56 -12.37 11.12 2.97
CA ASP A 56 -12.99 9.83 3.22
C ASP A 56 -12.33 8.67 2.47
N GLY A 57 -11.16 8.89 1.88
CA GLY A 57 -10.47 7.87 1.12
C GLY A 57 -9.04 7.66 1.56
N TYR A 58 -8.43 6.60 1.03
CA TYR A 58 -7.03 6.27 1.28
C TYR A 58 -6.27 6.27 -0.03
N TYR A 59 -5.08 6.82 0.00
CA TYR A 59 -4.24 6.99 -1.17
C TYR A 59 -2.87 6.40 -0.93
N LEU A 60 -2.40 5.61 -1.88
CA LEU A 60 -1.03 5.11 -1.90
C LEU A 60 -0.21 6.11 -2.70
N VAL A 61 0.81 6.69 -2.05
CA VAL A 61 1.68 7.68 -2.66
C VAL A 61 3.05 7.05 -2.80
N ASP A 62 3.52 6.91 -4.03
CA ASP A 62 4.81 6.31 -4.32
C ASP A 62 5.89 7.37 -4.43
N THR A 63 7.01 7.13 -3.75
CA THR A 63 8.19 7.99 -3.82
C THR A 63 9.43 7.18 -4.18
N SER A 64 9.25 6.00 -4.76
CA SER A 64 10.31 5.02 -4.93
C SER A 64 11.10 5.20 -6.23
N THR A 65 12.19 4.46 -6.32
CA THR A 65 12.99 4.37 -7.54
C THR A 65 12.42 3.34 -8.51
N ASN A 66 11.97 2.20 -8.00
CA ASN A 66 11.56 1.06 -8.84
C ASN A 66 10.05 0.91 -8.98
N GLY A 67 9.27 1.72 -8.29
CA GLY A 67 7.82 1.72 -8.41
C GLY A 67 7.12 0.81 -7.42
N THR A 68 5.81 0.99 -7.34
CA THR A 68 4.90 0.19 -6.53
C THR A 68 3.88 -0.44 -7.46
N PHE A 69 3.62 -1.73 -7.27
CA PHE A 69 2.75 -2.51 -8.14
C PHE A 69 1.49 -2.86 -7.38
N ILE A 70 0.34 -2.55 -7.95
CA ILE A 70 -0.95 -2.68 -7.28
C ILE A 70 -1.91 -3.48 -8.15
N VAL A 71 -2.60 -4.44 -7.53
CA VAL A 71 -3.74 -5.12 -8.14
C VAL A 71 -4.97 -4.79 -7.31
N LEU A 72 -5.85 -3.97 -7.86
CA LEU A 72 -7.17 -3.79 -7.27
C LEU A 72 -8.02 -5.00 -7.66
N SER A 73 -8.84 -5.47 -6.74
CA SER A 73 -9.61 -6.69 -6.94
C SER A 73 -10.38 -6.68 -8.26
N GLY A 74 -10.19 -7.72 -9.06
CA GLY A 74 -10.84 -7.84 -10.35
C GLY A 74 -10.20 -7.08 -11.49
N ARG A 75 -9.06 -6.43 -11.26
CA ARG A 75 -8.36 -5.63 -12.26
C ARG A 75 -6.96 -6.14 -12.51
N GLN A 76 -6.37 -5.67 -13.59
CA GLN A 76 -4.99 -5.99 -13.91
C GLN A 76 -4.03 -5.20 -13.04
N GLU A 77 -2.83 -5.74 -12.86
CA GLU A 77 -1.77 -5.06 -12.14
C GLU A 77 -1.40 -3.74 -12.83
N VAL A 78 -1.26 -2.69 -12.04
CA VAL A 78 -0.73 -1.42 -12.49
C VAL A 78 0.52 -1.09 -11.69
N MET A 79 1.41 -0.31 -12.29
CA MET A 79 2.61 0.18 -11.62
C MET A 79 2.56 1.71 -11.55
N ILE A 80 2.80 2.23 -10.35
CA ILE A 80 2.98 3.68 -10.19
C ILE A 80 4.41 3.94 -9.74
N ARG A 81 4.94 5.07 -10.16
CA ARG A 81 6.25 5.52 -9.76
C ARG A 81 6.24 7.03 -9.66
N ARG A 82 6.46 7.52 -8.44
CA ARG A 82 6.38 8.95 -8.11
C ARG A 82 5.04 9.53 -8.49
N HIS A 83 4.01 8.78 -8.17
CA HIS A 83 2.64 9.09 -8.47
C HIS A 83 1.76 8.51 -7.35
N GLU A 84 0.46 8.76 -7.41
CA GLU A 84 -0.43 8.26 -6.37
C GLU A 84 -1.62 7.54 -6.97
N LEU A 85 -2.23 6.67 -6.16
CA LEU A 85 -3.38 5.88 -6.56
C LEU A 85 -4.33 5.75 -5.37
N GLN A 86 -5.61 5.98 -5.60
CA GLN A 86 -6.60 5.75 -4.55
C GLN A 86 -6.81 4.26 -4.35
N LEU A 87 -6.71 3.82 -3.10
CA LEU A 87 -7.00 2.43 -2.73
C LEU A 87 -8.48 2.29 -2.47
N ASP A 88 -9.11 1.37 -3.17
CA ASP A 88 -10.54 1.16 -3.13
C ASP A 88 -10.82 -0.33 -3.00
N GLY A 89 -11.79 -0.70 -2.15
CA GLY A 89 -12.14 -2.09 -1.93
C GLY A 89 -11.02 -2.88 -1.29
N LYS A 90 -10.48 -3.84 -2.01
CA LYS A 90 -9.35 -4.65 -1.55
C LYS A 90 -8.41 -4.98 -2.70
N GLY A 91 -7.22 -5.42 -2.39
CA GLY A 91 -6.26 -5.76 -3.40
C GLY A 91 -4.90 -6.13 -2.82
N ARG A 92 -3.89 -6.10 -3.69
CA ARG A 92 -2.53 -6.49 -3.34
C ARG A 92 -1.55 -5.43 -3.80
N ILE A 93 -0.48 -5.29 -3.04
CA ILE A 93 0.58 -4.33 -3.32
C ILE A 93 1.93 -5.03 -3.20
N SER A 94 2.81 -4.77 -4.16
CA SER A 94 4.20 -5.21 -4.05
C SER A 94 5.12 -4.02 -4.33
N PHE A 95 6.32 -4.08 -3.77
CA PHE A 95 7.20 -2.91 -3.71
C PHE A 95 8.49 -3.21 -4.44
N GLY A 96 8.72 -2.49 -5.53
CA GLY A 96 9.95 -2.61 -6.32
C GLY A 96 9.92 -3.70 -7.39
N ASN A 97 9.00 -4.64 -7.28
CA ASN A 97 8.81 -5.73 -8.23
C ASN A 97 7.34 -6.03 -8.42
N SER A 98 7.01 -6.62 -9.56
CA SER A 98 5.66 -7.09 -9.82
C SER A 98 5.24 -8.15 -8.81
N GLY A 99 4.01 -8.08 -8.33
CA GLY A 99 3.42 -9.09 -7.48
C GLY A 99 3.18 -10.43 -8.18
N ASN A 100 3.39 -10.50 -9.49
CA ASN A 100 3.34 -11.74 -10.24
C ASN A 100 4.63 -12.55 -10.12
N ASP A 101 5.68 -11.96 -9.58
CA ASP A 101 6.91 -12.68 -9.29
C ASP A 101 6.71 -13.51 -8.01
N PRO A 102 6.87 -14.85 -8.06
CA PRO A 102 6.59 -15.69 -6.90
C PRO A 102 7.56 -15.48 -5.73
N LEU A 103 8.68 -14.79 -5.95
CA LEU A 103 9.66 -14.52 -4.90
C LEU A 103 9.40 -13.22 -4.16
N VAL A 104 8.39 -12.45 -4.56
CA VAL A 104 8.09 -11.15 -3.98
C VAL A 104 7.06 -11.29 -2.88
N ASP A 105 7.34 -10.70 -1.73
CA ASP A 105 6.35 -10.59 -0.65
C ASP A 105 5.27 -9.58 -1.04
N ILE A 106 4.04 -9.93 -0.78
CA ILE A 106 2.88 -9.13 -1.16
C ILE A 106 2.19 -8.62 0.08
N ALA A 107 1.87 -7.33 0.07
CA ALA A 107 0.97 -6.75 1.06
C ALA A 107 -0.45 -6.85 0.53
N GLU A 108 -1.39 -7.17 1.41
CA GLU A 108 -2.80 -7.17 1.08
C GLU A 108 -3.48 -6.03 1.79
N PHE A 109 -4.40 -5.36 1.12
CA PHE A 109 -5.16 -4.29 1.75
C PHE A 109 -6.64 -4.52 1.60
N GLU A 110 -7.38 -4.00 2.56
CA GLU A 110 -8.84 -4.05 2.52
C GLU A 110 -9.40 -2.81 3.20
N CYS A 111 -10.26 -2.09 2.47
CA CYS A 111 -11.02 -0.99 3.03
C CYS A 111 -12.21 -1.56 3.80
N LEU A 112 -12.34 -1.16 5.04
CA LEU A 112 -13.35 -1.71 5.95
C LEU A 112 -14.53 -0.77 6.12
#